data_4c1a6e2d5bedd0c7153a930ed8ae102a
#
_entry.id   4c1a6e2d5bedd0c7153a930ed8ae102a
#
_cell.length_a   1.000
_cell.length_b   1.000
_cell.length_c   1.000
_cell.angle_alpha   90.00
_cell.angle_beta   90.00
_cell.angle_gamma   90.00
#
_symmetry.space_group_name_H-M   'P 1'
#
loop_
_entity.id
_entity.type
_entity.pdbx_description
1 polymer ?
#
loop_
_entity_poly.entity_id
_entity_poly.type
_entity_poly.pdbx_seq_one_letter_code
_entity_poly.pdbx_strand_id
1 'polypeptide(L)'
;MNYVTKLKRTVVHFYHKDFQRCKIIDKHLKLLCQQFPQTQFLYINAEKSPFFIQKLAIRTLPTLCIFIDGVMKDKVLGFDGLSGDEFLTWELAARLAQTGVI
;
A
#
# COMPACT_ATOMS: atom_id res chain seq x y z
N MET A 1 10.97 -9.43 8.53
CA MET A 1 9.77 -8.78 9.06
C MET A 1 8.79 -9.81 9.60
N ASN A 2 8.98 -10.14 10.87
CA ASN A 2 8.14 -11.16 11.49
C ASN A 2 6.67 -10.75 11.57
N TYR A 3 6.42 -9.44 11.72
CA TYR A 3 5.07 -8.95 11.84
C TYR A 3 4.25 -9.21 10.57
N VAL A 4 4.84 -8.90 9.41
CA VAL A 4 4.16 -9.10 8.13
C VAL A 4 3.92 -10.58 7.85
N THR A 5 4.89 -11.44 8.19
CA THR A 5 4.76 -12.86 7.94
C THR A 5 3.70 -13.55 8.80
N LYS A 6 3.36 -12.96 9.95
CA LYS A 6 2.33 -13.52 10.81
C LYS A 6 0.93 -13.16 10.38
N LEU A 7 0.76 -12.12 9.56
CA LEU A 7 -0.53 -11.65 9.12
C LEU A 7 -0.84 -12.23 7.74
N LYS A 8 -2.08 -12.67 7.56
CA LYS A 8 -2.48 -13.29 6.30
C LYS A 8 -2.57 -12.27 5.16
N ARG A 9 -3.03 -11.04 5.47
CA ARG A 9 -3.26 -10.01 4.45
C ARG A 9 -2.71 -8.69 4.93
N THR A 10 -1.75 -8.13 4.21
CA THR A 10 -1.11 -6.89 4.60
C THR A 10 -0.90 -5.99 3.40
N VAL A 11 -1.25 -4.72 3.54
CA VAL A 11 -0.95 -3.67 2.57
C VAL A 11 0.09 -2.76 3.22
N VAL A 12 1.24 -2.60 2.58
CA VAL A 12 2.31 -1.74 3.09
C VAL A 12 2.44 -0.54 2.16
N HIS A 13 2.20 0.65 2.70
CA HIS A 13 2.29 1.91 1.98
C HIS A 13 3.67 2.52 2.20
N PHE A 14 4.48 2.55 1.15
CA PHE A 14 5.76 3.26 1.18
C PHE A 14 5.52 4.68 0.71
N TYR A 15 5.87 5.65 1.54
CA TYR A 15 5.52 7.05 1.30
C TYR A 15 6.70 7.97 1.56
N HIS A 16 6.58 9.19 1.05
CA HIS A 16 7.49 10.28 1.36
C HIS A 16 6.65 11.48 1.78
N LYS A 17 7.03 12.12 2.90
CA LYS A 17 6.24 13.19 3.50
C LYS A 17 6.01 14.39 2.58
N ASP A 18 6.92 14.61 1.62
CA ASP A 18 6.85 15.75 0.72
C ASP A 18 6.08 15.47 -0.57
N PHE A 19 5.63 14.24 -0.77
CA PHE A 19 4.92 13.85 -2.00
C PHE A 19 3.42 13.96 -1.79
N GLN A 20 2.78 14.84 -2.57
CA GLN A 20 1.34 15.07 -2.44
C GLN A 20 0.51 13.80 -2.71
N ARG A 21 0.93 12.98 -3.67
CA ARG A 21 0.20 11.75 -4.00
C ARG A 21 0.23 10.75 -2.86
N CYS A 22 1.30 10.75 -2.06
CA CYS A 22 1.35 9.90 -0.88
C CYS A 22 0.28 10.30 0.14
N LYS A 23 0.04 11.61 0.29
CA LYS A 23 -0.98 12.12 1.19
C LYS A 23 -2.38 11.76 0.70
N ILE A 24 -2.58 11.79 -0.61
CA ILE A 24 -3.87 11.45 -1.21
C ILE A 24 -4.20 9.98 -0.94
N ILE A 25 -3.26 9.09 -1.21
CA ILE A 25 -3.48 7.66 -1.01
C ILE A 25 -3.65 7.33 0.47
N ASP A 26 -2.89 7.98 1.35
CA ASP A 26 -2.99 7.75 2.78
C ASP A 26 -4.38 8.04 3.31
N LYS A 27 -4.98 9.12 2.83
CA LYS A 27 -6.35 9.49 3.19
C LYS A 27 -7.33 8.36 2.87
N HIS A 28 -7.22 7.77 1.69
CA HIS A 28 -8.10 6.68 1.28
C HIS A 28 -7.80 5.39 2.04
N LEU A 29 -6.52 5.12 2.32
CA LEU A 29 -6.15 3.93 3.08
C LEU A 29 -6.68 3.96 4.50
N LYS A 30 -6.74 5.13 5.11
CA LYS A 30 -7.32 5.27 6.45
C LYS A 30 -8.80 4.91 6.46
N LEU A 31 -9.52 5.26 5.41
CA LEU A 31 -10.92 4.88 5.29
C LEU A 31 -11.06 3.36 5.07
N LEU A 32 -10.23 2.80 4.21
CA LEU A 32 -10.27 1.36 3.93
C LEU A 32 -9.88 0.53 5.15
N CYS A 33 -8.94 1.03 5.94
CA CYS A 33 -8.53 0.36 7.17
C CYS A 33 -9.72 0.12 8.10
N GLN A 34 -10.64 1.07 8.15
CA GLN A 34 -11.84 0.95 8.98
C GLN A 34 -12.86 -0.02 8.39
N GLN A 35 -12.89 -0.13 7.06
CA GLN A 35 -13.85 -0.99 6.37
C GLN A 35 -13.40 -2.44 6.30
N PHE A 36 -12.10 -2.68 6.33
CA PHE A 36 -11.54 -4.04 6.18
C PHE A 36 -10.64 -4.36 7.37
N PRO A 37 -11.23 -4.64 8.55
CA PRO A 37 -10.44 -4.86 9.77
C PRO A 37 -9.59 -6.14 9.73
N GLN A 38 -9.88 -7.05 8.81
CA GLN A 38 -9.10 -8.30 8.68
C GLN A 38 -7.83 -8.11 7.87
N THR A 39 -7.68 -6.95 7.23
CA THR A 39 -6.49 -6.62 6.46
C THR A 39 -5.66 -5.63 7.26
N GLN A 40 -4.37 -5.91 7.42
CA GLN A 40 -3.46 -5.03 8.11
C GLN A 40 -2.96 -3.97 7.13
N PHE A 41 -3.09 -2.71 7.50
CA PHE A 41 -2.57 -1.59 6.71
C PHE A 41 -1.41 -0.98 7.48
N LEU A 42 -0.23 -1.02 6.88
CA LEU A 42 0.99 -0.45 7.45
C LEU A 42 1.50 0.64 6.51
N TYR A 43 2.26 1.58 7.04
CA TYR A 43 2.94 2.55 6.20
C TYR A 43 4.36 2.74 6.71
N ILE A 44 5.28 2.91 5.76
CA ILE A 44 6.71 3.01 6.04
C ILE A 44 7.25 4.24 5.31
N ASN A 45 7.97 5.08 6.05
CA ASN A 45 8.63 6.24 5.47
C ASN A 45 9.83 5.76 4.64
N ALA A 46 9.76 6.00 3.33
CA ALA A 46 10.78 5.52 2.41
C ALA A 46 12.16 6.11 2.68
N GLU A 47 12.23 7.38 3.11
CA GLU A 47 13.50 8.01 3.44
C GLU A 47 14.23 7.31 4.57
N LYS A 48 13.48 6.75 5.52
CA LYS A 48 14.03 6.14 6.72
C LYS A 48 14.22 4.63 6.58
N SER A 49 13.94 4.08 5.40
CA SER A 49 13.97 2.63 5.21
C SER A 49 14.65 2.24 3.91
N PRO A 50 15.90 2.68 3.68
CA PRO A 50 16.60 2.39 2.42
C PRO A 50 16.77 0.92 2.16
N PHE A 51 16.89 0.11 3.21
CA PHE A 51 17.00 -1.34 3.06
C PHE A 51 15.79 -1.93 2.35
N PHE A 52 14.58 -1.56 2.79
CA PHE A 52 13.35 -2.07 2.17
C PHE A 52 13.14 -1.51 0.78
N ILE A 53 13.50 -0.24 0.56
CA ILE A 53 13.39 0.38 -0.76
C ILE A 53 14.23 -0.41 -1.77
N GLN A 54 15.45 -0.76 -1.41
CA GLN A 54 16.33 -1.51 -2.28
C GLN A 54 15.86 -2.96 -2.42
N LYS A 55 15.53 -3.60 -1.31
CA LYS A 55 15.14 -5.02 -1.28
C LYS A 55 13.89 -5.29 -2.10
N LEU A 56 12.90 -4.41 -2.03
CA LEU A 56 11.62 -4.56 -2.70
C LEU A 56 11.57 -3.83 -4.04
N ALA A 57 12.70 -3.25 -4.46
CA ALA A 57 12.82 -2.54 -5.74
C ALA A 57 11.79 -1.42 -5.88
N ILE A 58 11.64 -0.62 -4.82
CA ILE A 58 10.70 0.49 -4.82
C ILE A 58 11.34 1.67 -5.57
N ARG A 59 10.72 2.11 -6.65
CA ARG A 59 11.26 3.20 -7.48
C ARG A 59 10.30 4.36 -7.65
N THR A 60 9.05 4.18 -7.23
CA THR A 60 8.01 5.18 -7.39
C THR A 60 7.30 5.33 -6.05
N LEU A 61 6.95 6.55 -5.67
CA LEU A 61 6.17 6.80 -4.46
C LEU A 61 4.91 7.57 -4.84
N PRO A 62 3.78 7.23 -4.26
CA PRO A 62 3.58 6.14 -3.32
C PRO A 62 3.64 4.76 -3.98
N THR A 63 4.01 3.75 -3.22
CA THR A 63 3.93 2.36 -3.67
C THR A 63 3.24 1.56 -2.59
N LEU A 64 2.28 0.74 -2.99
CA LEU A 64 1.61 -0.20 -2.10
C LEU A 64 2.14 -1.60 -2.40
N CYS A 65 2.73 -2.24 -1.39
CA CYS A 65 3.16 -3.62 -1.50
C CYS A 65 2.11 -4.51 -0.85
N ILE A 66 1.67 -5.52 -1.59
CA ILE A 66 0.58 -6.40 -1.17
C ILE A 66 1.18 -7.74 -0.75
N PHE A 67 0.95 -8.11 0.51
CA PHE A 67 1.42 -9.37 1.06
C PHE A 67 0.25 -10.26 1.45
N ILE A 68 0.30 -11.52 1.02
CA ILE A 68 -0.68 -12.53 1.43
C ILE A 68 0.10 -13.73 1.92
N ASP A 69 -0.17 -14.16 3.15
CA ASP A 69 0.52 -15.27 3.81
C ASP A 69 2.05 -15.07 3.82
N GLY A 70 2.48 -13.82 4.01
CA GLY A 70 3.89 -13.48 4.10
C GLY A 70 4.61 -13.36 2.77
N VAL A 71 3.91 -13.53 1.65
CA VAL A 71 4.49 -13.46 0.31
C VAL A 71 3.97 -12.23 -0.41
N MET A 72 4.88 -11.46 -1.02
CA MET A 72 4.47 -10.30 -1.80
C MET A 72 3.80 -10.76 -3.09
N LYS A 73 2.52 -10.43 -3.23
CA LYS A 73 1.70 -10.85 -4.38
C LYS A 73 1.66 -9.80 -5.48
N ASP A 74 1.75 -8.53 -5.12
CA ASP A 74 1.61 -7.46 -6.10
C ASP A 74 2.16 -6.16 -5.54
N LYS A 75 2.38 -5.20 -6.44
CA LYS A 75 2.72 -3.83 -6.10
C LYS A 75 1.83 -2.89 -6.89
N VAL A 76 1.30 -1.87 -6.24
CA VAL A 76 0.57 -0.79 -6.91
C VAL A 76 1.51 0.40 -6.98
N LEU A 77 1.96 0.74 -8.18
CA LEU A 77 2.93 1.81 -8.40
C LEU A 77 2.21 3.13 -8.62
N GLY A 78 2.40 4.08 -7.72
CA GLY A 78 1.73 5.36 -7.80
C GLY A 78 0.22 5.17 -7.82
N PHE A 79 -0.43 5.76 -8.82
CA PHE A 79 -1.88 5.64 -9.00
C PHE A 79 -2.23 4.70 -10.16
N ASP A 80 -1.38 3.72 -10.41
CA ASP A 80 -1.62 2.74 -11.47
C ASP A 80 -2.94 2.01 -11.24
N GLY A 81 -3.76 1.97 -12.28
CA GLY A 81 -5.09 1.38 -12.20
C GLY A 81 -6.15 2.28 -11.58
N LEU A 82 -5.80 3.52 -11.24
CA LEU A 82 -6.73 4.51 -10.69
C LEU A 82 -6.95 5.63 -11.70
N SER A 83 -8.04 6.38 -11.55
CA SER A 83 -8.43 7.38 -12.54
C SER A 83 -7.57 8.65 -12.52
N GLY A 84 -6.79 8.88 -11.47
CA GLY A 84 -5.94 10.07 -11.35
C GLY A 84 -5.93 10.59 -9.94
N ASP A 85 -5.45 11.83 -9.76
CA ASP A 85 -5.28 12.41 -8.43
C ASP A 85 -6.58 12.57 -7.65
N GLU A 86 -7.71 12.58 -8.33
CA GLU A 86 -9.01 12.69 -7.69
C GLU A 86 -9.81 11.39 -7.71
N PHE A 87 -9.08 10.25 -7.70
CA PHE A 87 -9.75 8.96 -7.68
C PHE A 87 -10.62 8.81 -6.43
N LEU A 88 -11.63 7.94 -6.55
CA LEU A 88 -12.55 7.69 -5.45
C LEU A 88 -12.07 6.48 -4.64
N THR A 89 -12.45 6.46 -3.36
CA THR A 89 -12.01 5.39 -2.45
C THR A 89 -12.36 4.01 -2.99
N TRP A 90 -13.56 3.86 -3.62
CA TRP A 90 -13.96 2.56 -4.16
C TRP A 90 -13.03 2.08 -5.28
N GLU A 91 -12.39 3.01 -6.01
CA GLU A 91 -11.45 2.62 -7.06
C GLU A 91 -10.23 1.93 -6.47
N LEU A 92 -9.70 2.48 -5.37
CA LEU A 92 -8.58 1.84 -4.68
C LEU A 92 -9.01 0.51 -4.07
N ALA A 93 -10.19 0.46 -3.49
CA ALA A 93 -10.72 -0.79 -2.94
C ALA A 93 -10.83 -1.87 -4.03
N ALA A 94 -11.33 -1.50 -5.20
CA ALA A 94 -11.45 -2.44 -6.32
C ALA A 94 -10.08 -2.92 -6.79
N ARG A 95 -9.11 -2.00 -6.86
CA ARG A 95 -7.74 -2.36 -7.26
C ARG A 95 -7.12 -3.35 -6.27
N LEU A 96 -7.30 -3.12 -4.98
CA LEU A 96 -6.79 -4.02 -3.95
C LEU A 96 -7.54 -5.35 -3.95
N ALA A 97 -8.83 -5.33 -4.22
CA ALA A 97 -9.62 -6.57 -4.29
C ALA A 97 -9.14 -7.51 -5.38
N GLN A 98 -8.57 -6.98 -6.46
CA GLN A 98 -8.00 -7.80 -7.52
C GLN A 98 -6.86 -8.68 -7.03
N THR A 99 -6.17 -8.27 -5.97
CA THR A 99 -5.05 -9.02 -5.42
C THR A 99 -5.49 -10.07 -4.41
N GLY A 100 -6.73 -9.97 -3.92
CA GLY A 100 -7.23 -10.85 -2.87
C GLY A 100 -6.89 -10.38 -1.46
N VAL A 101 -6.25 -9.21 -1.31
CA VAL A 101 -5.85 -8.71 0.01
C VAL A 101 -7.05 -8.17 0.80
N ILE A 102 -8.09 -7.76 0.11
CA ILE A 102 -9.35 -7.36 0.75
C ILE A 102 -10.54 -8.06 0.11
#